data_b681ef8daca70a6faa17ee303ea9f467
#
_entry.id   b681ef8daca70a6faa17ee303ea9f467
#
_cell.length_a   1.000
_cell.length_b   1.000
_cell.length_c   1.000
_cell.angle_alpha   90.00
_cell.angle_beta   90.00
_cell.angle_gamma   90.00
#
_symmetry.space_group_name_H-M   'P 1'
#
loop_
_entity.id
_entity.type
_entity.pdbx_description
1 polymer ?
#
loop_
_entity_poly.entity_id
_entity_poly.type
_entity_poly.pdbx_seq_one_letter_code
_entity_poly.pdbx_strand_id
1 'polypeptide(L)'
;MKKILLAVLSVIVLLVLFVVCAYTMKWTKITNITDGIKDQIIGKKEEKKKETSEEKIRVATTIKAVESLVKAVGKDKVEIEKVVPDGTEIHEFEPKAQDILKLSNAKMFVYNGDELETWADKAVESVKNKNLKVVELAKGLDKLDVKENDILDDDKDDEHKDKEHDHADDDHKKEKKHEDKDEKKEGHHHHHDGKDPHTWLSLKNAKKYVEKIKESLIEVDSKNKEFYGKNAKQVTEEIDKLYNEYSEKFAKSTKKNFVIGHPALAYLANEFGLKQLSVEDVFGEGTPTIAKMKALVEYCKKHNVKGILTESTANKDVINTVSRETGAKVLPVYIMEDPAESLEYVEAMKKNLETIYGNLN
;
A
#
# COMPACT_ATOMS: atom_id res chain seq x y z
N MET A 1 38.10 87.38 -33.97
CA MET A 1 36.93 86.49 -33.73
C MET A 1 37.14 85.06 -34.14
N LYS A 2 37.71 84.77 -35.35
CA LYS A 2 37.89 83.36 -35.80
C LYS A 2 38.80 82.51 -34.86
N LYS A 3 39.88 83.08 -34.29
CA LYS A 3 40.80 82.36 -33.39
C LYS A 3 40.15 81.98 -32.04
N ILE A 4 39.23 82.81 -31.56
CA ILE A 4 38.47 82.52 -30.27
C ILE A 4 37.42 81.46 -30.55
N LEU A 5 36.78 81.47 -31.69
CA LEU A 5 35.78 80.49 -32.08
C LEU A 5 36.41 79.08 -32.23
N LEU A 6 37.64 78.99 -32.80
CA LEU A 6 38.37 77.73 -32.91
C LEU A 6 38.80 77.20 -31.54
N ALA A 7 39.23 78.08 -30.65
CA ALA A 7 39.60 77.65 -29.30
C ALA A 7 38.41 77.12 -28.49
N VAL A 8 37.25 77.78 -28.64
CA VAL A 8 36.00 77.33 -27.98
C VAL A 8 35.54 75.98 -28.58
N LEU A 9 35.63 75.82 -29.89
CA LEU A 9 35.28 74.55 -30.57
C LEU A 9 36.18 73.39 -30.13
N SER A 10 37.48 73.64 -29.95
CA SER A 10 38.43 72.61 -29.51
C SER A 10 38.16 72.19 -28.05
N VAL A 11 37.76 73.12 -27.18
CA VAL A 11 37.40 72.79 -25.79
C VAL A 11 36.11 71.95 -25.75
N ILE A 12 35.11 72.30 -26.57
CA ILE A 12 33.88 71.51 -26.68
C ILE A 12 34.16 70.08 -27.17
N VAL A 13 35.01 69.91 -28.19
CA VAL A 13 35.38 68.59 -28.69
C VAL A 13 36.11 67.75 -27.62
N LEU A 14 37.01 68.37 -26.83
CA LEU A 14 37.69 67.70 -25.75
C LEU A 14 36.73 67.28 -24.63
N LEU A 15 35.74 68.10 -24.28
CA LEU A 15 34.74 67.80 -23.34
C LEU A 15 33.83 66.65 -23.79
N VAL A 16 33.43 66.62 -25.05
CA VAL A 16 32.65 65.52 -25.64
C VAL A 16 33.46 64.23 -25.64
N LEU A 17 34.73 64.26 -26.02
CA LEU A 17 35.61 63.11 -25.96
C LEU A 17 35.79 62.58 -24.55
N PHE A 18 35.93 63.47 -23.56
CA PHE A 18 36.03 63.10 -22.17
C PHE A 18 34.75 62.42 -21.66
N VAL A 19 33.57 62.96 -21.98
CA VAL A 19 32.28 62.37 -21.61
C VAL A 19 32.11 61.02 -22.30
N VAL A 20 32.46 60.86 -23.56
CA VAL A 20 32.40 59.57 -24.29
C VAL A 20 33.35 58.58 -23.67
N CYS A 21 34.58 58.97 -23.31
CA CYS A 21 35.54 58.13 -22.67
C CYS A 21 35.09 57.66 -21.26
N ALA A 22 34.50 58.57 -20.48
CA ALA A 22 33.93 58.27 -19.17
C ALA A 22 32.74 57.28 -19.29
N TYR A 23 31.90 57.49 -20.32
CA TYR A 23 30.77 56.57 -20.58
C TYR A 23 31.27 55.19 -21.02
N THR A 24 32.26 55.08 -21.88
CA THR A 24 32.82 53.81 -22.30
C THR A 24 33.53 53.08 -21.17
N MET A 25 34.28 53.81 -20.31
CA MET A 25 34.89 53.22 -19.09
C MET A 25 33.84 52.73 -18.07
N LYS A 26 32.72 53.45 -17.95
CA LYS A 26 31.61 52.99 -17.07
C LYS A 26 30.89 51.77 -17.67
N TRP A 27 30.75 51.75 -19.01
CA TRP A 27 30.16 50.62 -19.73
C TRP A 27 31.01 49.35 -19.60
N THR A 28 32.34 49.46 -19.84
CA THR A 28 33.25 48.31 -19.66
C THR A 28 33.33 47.78 -18.25
N LYS A 29 33.23 48.64 -17.22
CA LYS A 29 33.11 48.14 -15.83
C LYS A 29 31.81 47.41 -15.58
N ILE A 30 30.68 47.85 -16.14
CA ILE A 30 29.39 47.19 -16.01
C ILE A 30 29.38 45.86 -16.75
N THR A 31 29.92 45.76 -17.96
CA THR A 31 30.02 44.52 -18.72
C THR A 31 30.92 43.49 -18.02
N ASN A 32 32.06 43.90 -17.48
CA ASN A 32 32.93 42.99 -16.73
C ASN A 32 32.30 42.47 -15.44
N ILE A 33 31.43 43.26 -14.75
CA ILE A 33 30.68 42.83 -13.60
C ILE A 33 29.56 41.86 -13.99
N THR A 34 28.85 42.13 -15.10
CA THR A 34 27.79 41.26 -15.59
C THR A 34 28.32 39.93 -16.14
N ASP A 35 29.47 39.92 -16.76
CA ASP A 35 30.11 38.71 -17.26
C ASP A 35 30.66 37.86 -16.09
N GLY A 36 31.29 38.46 -15.09
CA GLY A 36 31.71 37.78 -13.89
C GLY A 36 30.55 37.20 -13.07
N ILE A 37 29.38 37.87 -13.05
CA ILE A 37 28.16 37.33 -12.40
C ILE A 37 27.55 36.21 -13.27
N LYS A 38 27.58 36.32 -14.59
CA LYS A 38 27.15 35.24 -15.50
C LYS A 38 28.00 34.00 -15.32
N ASP A 39 29.30 34.13 -15.27
CA ASP A 39 30.21 32.99 -15.06
C ASP A 39 30.04 32.35 -13.72
N GLN A 40 29.77 33.09 -12.63
CA GLN A 40 29.44 32.55 -11.31
C GLN A 40 28.06 31.89 -11.28
N ILE A 41 27.07 32.42 -12.01
CA ILE A 41 25.72 31.81 -12.04
C ILE A 41 25.71 30.60 -12.96
N ILE A 42 26.40 30.64 -14.08
CA ILE A 42 26.52 29.51 -15.04
C ILE A 42 27.38 28.41 -14.40
N GLY A 43 28.50 28.74 -13.81
CA GLY A 43 29.36 27.77 -13.09
C GLY A 43 28.62 27.08 -11.94
N LYS A 44 27.87 27.84 -11.11
CA LYS A 44 27.00 27.23 -10.08
C LYS A 44 25.82 26.43 -10.62
N LYS A 45 25.30 26.77 -11.81
CA LYS A 45 24.27 25.94 -12.49
C LYS A 45 24.86 24.68 -13.11
N GLU A 46 26.09 24.73 -13.60
CA GLU A 46 26.76 23.55 -14.14
C GLU A 46 27.31 22.64 -13.05
N GLU A 47 27.78 23.18 -11.90
CA GLU A 47 28.10 22.36 -10.74
C GLU A 47 26.86 21.72 -10.10
N LYS A 48 25.70 22.43 -10.03
CA LYS A 48 24.41 21.80 -9.63
C LYS A 48 23.84 20.84 -10.67
N LYS A 49 24.25 20.94 -11.93
CA LYS A 49 23.83 20.00 -12.99
C LYS A 49 24.79 18.82 -13.13
N LYS A 50 25.93 18.84 -12.42
CA LYS A 50 26.86 17.73 -12.25
C LYS A 50 26.72 16.95 -10.96
N GLU A 51 25.77 17.27 -10.09
CA GLU A 51 25.10 16.24 -9.30
C GLU A 51 24.33 15.39 -10.31
N THR A 52 24.97 14.36 -10.79
CA THR A 52 24.35 13.30 -11.57
C THR A 52 23.13 12.89 -10.80
N SER A 53 21.94 13.29 -11.26
CA SER A 53 20.72 12.67 -10.80
C SER A 53 20.88 11.19 -11.15
N GLU A 54 21.30 10.39 -10.17
CA GLU A 54 21.33 8.95 -10.37
C GLU A 54 19.93 8.56 -10.86
N GLU A 55 19.90 7.91 -12.02
CA GLU A 55 18.65 7.48 -12.63
C GLU A 55 17.95 6.54 -11.62
N LYS A 56 16.77 6.96 -11.15
CA LYS A 56 15.99 6.17 -10.21
C LYS A 56 15.49 4.91 -10.89
N ILE A 57 15.39 3.84 -10.13
CA ILE A 57 14.77 2.60 -10.58
C ILE A 57 13.27 2.80 -10.62
N ARG A 58 12.66 2.71 -11.80
CA ARG A 58 11.19 2.69 -11.90
C ARG A 58 10.65 1.35 -11.46
N VAL A 59 9.83 1.38 -10.43
CA VAL A 59 9.20 0.20 -9.84
C VAL A 59 7.69 0.33 -9.96
N ALA A 60 7.08 -0.55 -10.74
CA ALA A 60 5.63 -0.67 -10.81
C ALA A 60 5.13 -1.44 -9.59
N THR A 61 4.06 -0.95 -8.95
CA THR A 61 3.45 -1.57 -7.76
C THR A 61 1.93 -1.58 -7.88
N THR A 62 1.27 -2.41 -7.10
CA THR A 62 -0.18 -2.60 -7.12
C THR A 62 -0.86 -1.93 -5.92
N ILE A 63 -0.71 -2.48 -4.73
CA ILE A 63 -1.36 -2.03 -3.50
C ILE A 63 -0.45 -1.13 -2.66
N LYS A 64 -1.05 -0.36 -1.76
CA LYS A 64 -0.33 0.56 -0.87
C LYS A 64 0.71 -0.13 0.00
N ALA A 65 0.42 -1.32 0.50
CA ALA A 65 1.37 -2.09 1.30
C ALA A 65 2.66 -2.36 0.54
N VAL A 66 2.55 -2.83 -0.71
CA VAL A 66 3.69 -3.11 -1.59
C VAL A 66 4.46 -1.83 -1.91
N GLU A 67 3.74 -0.76 -2.31
CA GLU A 67 4.32 0.56 -2.57
C GLU A 67 5.15 1.05 -1.37
N SER A 68 4.56 1.01 -0.18
CA SER A 68 5.18 1.51 1.04
C SER A 68 6.45 0.72 1.40
N LEU A 69 6.43 -0.60 1.31
CA LEU A 69 7.59 -1.45 1.60
C LEU A 69 8.70 -1.24 0.56
N VAL A 70 8.37 -1.10 -0.73
CA VAL A 70 9.36 -0.76 -1.78
C VAL A 70 10.00 0.60 -1.51
N LYS A 71 9.18 1.61 -1.16
CA LYS A 71 9.69 2.94 -0.78
C LYS A 71 10.56 2.89 0.47
N ALA A 72 10.18 2.11 1.47
CA ALA A 72 10.93 1.99 2.72
C ALA A 72 12.34 1.43 2.50
N VAL A 73 12.52 0.48 1.58
CA VAL A 73 13.82 -0.11 1.23
C VAL A 73 14.56 0.74 0.21
N GLY A 74 13.87 1.18 -0.86
CA GLY A 74 14.47 1.87 -2.00
C GLY A 74 14.71 3.36 -1.79
N LYS A 75 13.90 4.02 -0.96
CA LYS A 75 13.93 5.47 -0.66
C LYS A 75 14.08 6.33 -1.92
N ASP A 76 15.09 7.18 -1.97
CA ASP A 76 15.36 8.11 -3.07
C ASP A 76 15.93 7.44 -4.35
N LYS A 77 16.29 6.16 -4.29
CA LYS A 77 16.80 5.38 -5.42
C LYS A 77 15.68 4.77 -6.28
N VAL A 78 14.43 4.80 -5.83
CA VAL A 78 13.28 4.27 -6.57
C VAL A 78 12.30 5.38 -6.96
N GLU A 79 11.61 5.17 -8.06
CA GLU A 79 10.47 5.93 -8.52
C GLU A 79 9.29 4.96 -8.68
N ILE A 80 8.21 5.21 -7.95
CA ILE A 80 7.06 4.30 -7.97
C ILE A 80 6.09 4.69 -9.08
N GLU A 81 5.66 3.65 -9.82
CA GLU A 81 4.61 3.72 -10.81
C GLU A 81 3.43 2.86 -10.33
N LYS A 82 2.34 3.49 -9.92
CA LYS A 82 1.15 2.77 -9.44
C LYS A 82 0.40 2.16 -10.62
N VAL A 83 0.30 0.84 -10.69
CA VAL A 83 -0.49 0.13 -11.73
C VAL A 83 -1.98 0.30 -11.45
N VAL A 84 -2.38 0.07 -10.21
CA VAL A 84 -3.76 0.24 -9.74
C VAL A 84 -4.01 1.72 -9.44
N PRO A 85 -5.08 2.34 -9.98
CA PRO A 85 -5.44 3.71 -9.67
C PRO A 85 -5.90 3.89 -8.21
N ASP A 86 -5.74 5.10 -7.67
CA ASP A 86 -6.21 5.47 -6.35
C ASP A 86 -7.74 5.29 -6.25
N GLY A 87 -8.22 4.78 -5.11
CA GLY A 87 -9.64 4.55 -4.83
C GLY A 87 -10.26 3.37 -5.57
N THR A 88 -9.43 2.45 -6.09
CA THR A 88 -9.89 1.26 -6.79
C THR A 88 -10.02 0.09 -5.82
N GLU A 89 -11.13 -0.65 -5.89
CA GLU A 89 -11.27 -1.95 -5.24
C GLU A 89 -10.38 -2.97 -5.96
N ILE A 90 -9.39 -3.51 -5.24
CA ILE A 90 -8.35 -4.34 -5.86
C ILE A 90 -8.85 -5.72 -6.27
N HIS A 91 -9.78 -6.30 -5.51
CA HIS A 91 -10.31 -7.64 -5.78
C HIS A 91 -11.11 -7.72 -7.09
N GLU A 92 -11.71 -6.59 -7.50
CA GLU A 92 -12.46 -6.46 -8.76
C GLU A 92 -11.66 -5.75 -9.88
N PHE A 93 -10.39 -5.41 -9.63
CA PHE A 93 -9.62 -4.63 -10.57
C PHE A 93 -9.16 -5.44 -11.78
N GLU A 94 -9.51 -4.95 -12.97
CA GLU A 94 -8.98 -5.41 -14.25
C GLU A 94 -8.19 -4.28 -14.92
N PRO A 95 -6.90 -4.49 -15.26
CA PRO A 95 -6.07 -3.43 -15.83
C PRO A 95 -6.49 -3.12 -17.27
N LYS A 96 -6.56 -1.82 -17.56
CA LYS A 96 -6.73 -1.30 -18.91
C LYS A 96 -5.37 -1.21 -19.62
N ALA A 97 -5.38 -1.03 -20.93
CA ALA A 97 -4.14 -0.91 -21.71
C ALA A 97 -3.16 0.16 -21.19
N GLN A 98 -3.67 1.27 -20.68
CA GLN A 98 -2.85 2.33 -20.08
C GLN A 98 -2.17 1.89 -18.77
N ASP A 99 -2.79 1.01 -17.99
CA ASP A 99 -2.22 0.50 -16.74
C ASP A 99 -1.09 -0.50 -17.06
N ILE A 100 -1.31 -1.34 -18.08
CA ILE A 100 -0.30 -2.28 -18.57
C ILE A 100 0.91 -1.53 -19.16
N LEU A 101 0.73 -0.39 -19.81
CA LEU A 101 1.84 0.42 -20.34
C LEU A 101 2.82 0.88 -19.24
N LYS A 102 2.37 1.03 -18.00
CA LYS A 102 3.24 1.35 -16.86
C LYS A 102 4.32 0.27 -16.66
N LEU A 103 3.97 -1.00 -16.84
CA LEU A 103 4.93 -2.12 -16.78
C LEU A 103 5.98 -2.07 -17.90
N SER A 104 5.61 -1.54 -19.07
CA SER A 104 6.55 -1.45 -20.21
C SER A 104 7.75 -0.57 -19.91
N ASN A 105 7.59 0.45 -19.07
CA ASN A 105 8.62 1.42 -18.71
C ASN A 105 9.30 1.11 -17.37
N ALA A 106 8.77 0.14 -16.62
CA ALA A 106 9.33 -0.25 -15.33
C ALA A 106 10.57 -1.14 -15.49
N LYS A 107 11.49 -1.03 -14.55
CA LYS A 107 12.61 -1.96 -14.40
C LYS A 107 12.25 -3.13 -13.48
N MET A 108 11.32 -2.90 -12.59
CA MET A 108 10.82 -3.91 -11.66
C MET A 108 9.30 -3.79 -11.52
N PHE A 109 8.60 -4.92 -11.46
CA PHE A 109 7.19 -5.02 -11.10
C PHE A 109 7.09 -5.84 -9.82
N VAL A 110 6.55 -5.22 -8.77
CA VAL A 110 6.39 -5.84 -7.46
C VAL A 110 4.91 -5.83 -7.10
N TYR A 111 4.37 -6.99 -6.81
CA TYR A 111 2.95 -7.18 -6.49
C TYR A 111 2.78 -8.24 -5.41
N ASN A 112 1.59 -8.31 -4.83
CA ASN A 112 1.31 -9.31 -3.80
C ASN A 112 1.28 -10.72 -4.40
N GLY A 113 0.46 -10.95 -5.39
CA GLY A 113 0.14 -12.25 -5.93
C GLY A 113 -1.03 -12.90 -5.17
N ASP A 114 -1.10 -14.21 -5.19
CA ASP A 114 -2.01 -15.00 -4.36
C ASP A 114 -3.48 -14.67 -4.54
N GLU A 115 -3.98 -14.77 -5.76
CA GLU A 115 -5.38 -14.50 -6.11
C GLU A 115 -5.81 -13.03 -6.02
N LEU A 116 -4.98 -12.13 -5.50
CA LEU A 116 -5.30 -10.71 -5.47
C LEU A 116 -5.15 -10.08 -6.86
N GLU A 117 -3.97 -10.23 -7.49
CA GLU A 117 -3.72 -9.73 -8.84
C GLU A 117 -3.70 -10.86 -9.87
N THR A 118 -4.84 -11.53 -10.06
CA THR A 118 -5.02 -12.65 -11.00
C THR A 118 -4.67 -12.32 -12.45
N TRP A 119 -4.66 -11.04 -12.77
CA TRP A 119 -4.31 -10.47 -14.07
C TRP A 119 -2.80 -10.29 -14.30
N ALA A 120 -1.97 -10.37 -13.24
CA ALA A 120 -0.56 -9.96 -13.27
C ALA A 120 0.26 -10.72 -14.33
N ASP A 121 0.14 -12.04 -14.39
CA ASP A 121 0.88 -12.87 -15.36
C ASP A 121 0.53 -12.49 -16.80
N LYS A 122 -0.75 -12.34 -17.13
CA LYS A 122 -1.20 -11.91 -18.47
C LYS A 122 -0.70 -10.50 -18.81
N ALA A 123 -0.67 -9.59 -17.84
CA ALA A 123 -0.15 -8.25 -18.02
C ALA A 123 1.35 -8.29 -18.33
N VAL A 124 2.14 -9.06 -17.59
CA VAL A 124 3.59 -9.26 -17.81
C VAL A 124 3.86 -9.86 -19.19
N GLU A 125 3.11 -10.88 -19.59
CA GLU A 125 3.24 -11.50 -20.92
C GLU A 125 2.92 -10.53 -22.07
N SER A 126 1.98 -9.62 -21.86
CA SER A 126 1.55 -8.65 -22.88
C SER A 126 2.56 -7.54 -23.14
N VAL A 127 3.42 -7.21 -22.15
CA VAL A 127 4.45 -6.20 -22.29
C VAL A 127 5.71 -6.79 -22.93
N LYS A 128 6.29 -6.09 -23.92
CA LYS A 128 7.52 -6.53 -24.61
C LYS A 128 8.80 -6.14 -23.85
N ASN A 129 8.72 -6.01 -22.53
CA ASN A 129 9.85 -5.62 -21.69
C ASN A 129 10.58 -6.88 -21.16
N LYS A 130 11.56 -7.36 -21.93
CA LYS A 130 12.35 -8.55 -21.55
C LYS A 130 13.27 -8.33 -20.34
N ASN A 131 13.46 -7.09 -19.92
CA ASN A 131 14.33 -6.74 -18.79
C ASN A 131 13.51 -6.41 -17.53
N LEU A 132 12.19 -6.62 -17.55
CA LEU A 132 11.33 -6.42 -16.39
C LEU A 132 11.62 -7.50 -15.35
N LYS A 133 12.11 -7.09 -14.18
CA LYS A 133 12.19 -7.97 -13.02
C LYS A 133 10.82 -8.08 -12.37
N VAL A 134 10.22 -9.25 -12.41
CA VAL A 134 8.91 -9.54 -11.79
C VAL A 134 9.12 -10.14 -10.41
N VAL A 135 8.43 -9.63 -9.40
CA VAL A 135 8.56 -10.00 -7.99
C VAL A 135 7.17 -10.19 -7.38
N GLU A 136 6.79 -11.44 -7.23
CA GLU A 136 5.60 -11.86 -6.51
C GLU A 136 5.95 -12.07 -5.03
N LEU A 137 5.39 -11.24 -4.15
CA LEU A 137 5.80 -11.19 -2.74
C LEU A 137 5.24 -12.35 -1.92
N ALA A 138 3.98 -12.73 -2.14
CA ALA A 138 3.31 -13.80 -1.39
C ALA A 138 3.74 -15.20 -1.83
N LYS A 139 4.45 -15.35 -2.94
CA LYS A 139 4.90 -16.64 -3.44
C LYS A 139 5.72 -17.42 -2.41
N GLY A 140 5.27 -18.64 -2.10
CA GLY A 140 5.97 -19.53 -1.17
C GLY A 140 5.75 -19.19 0.31
N LEU A 141 4.76 -18.35 0.64
CA LEU A 141 4.30 -18.17 2.02
C LEU A 141 3.25 -19.21 2.39
N ASP A 142 3.17 -19.53 3.68
CA ASP A 142 2.08 -20.30 4.24
C ASP A 142 0.79 -19.45 4.20
N LYS A 143 -0.32 -20.06 3.74
CA LYS A 143 -1.58 -19.36 3.53
C LYS A 143 -2.66 -19.87 4.47
N LEU A 144 -3.46 -18.92 4.98
CA LEU A 144 -4.63 -19.24 5.78
C LEU A 144 -5.82 -19.64 4.89
N ASP A 145 -6.65 -20.56 5.39
CA ASP A 145 -7.91 -20.92 4.75
C ASP A 145 -9.00 -19.89 5.08
N VAL A 146 -9.82 -19.55 4.08
CA VAL A 146 -10.90 -18.55 4.22
C VAL A 146 -12.01 -18.96 5.21
N LYS A 147 -12.15 -20.25 5.52
CA LYS A 147 -13.33 -20.83 6.20
C LYS A 147 -13.49 -20.48 7.68
N GLU A 148 -12.53 -19.84 8.34
CA GLU A 148 -12.50 -19.75 9.79
C GLU A 148 -13.08 -18.44 10.39
N ASN A 149 -13.60 -17.53 9.56
CA ASN A 149 -13.98 -16.19 10.00
C ASN A 149 -15.48 -15.89 9.98
N ASP A 150 -16.34 -16.88 9.66
CA ASP A 150 -17.79 -16.69 9.57
C ASP A 150 -18.43 -16.61 10.96
N ILE A 151 -19.18 -15.55 11.21
CA ILE A 151 -19.90 -15.32 12.46
C ILE A 151 -20.90 -16.45 12.79
N LEU A 152 -21.42 -17.16 11.78
CA LEU A 152 -22.36 -18.27 11.97
C LEU A 152 -21.70 -19.53 12.53
N ASP A 153 -20.39 -19.66 12.45
CA ASP A 153 -19.65 -20.82 12.97
C ASP A 153 -19.24 -20.61 14.46
N ASP A 154 -19.12 -19.36 14.92
CA ASP A 154 -18.70 -19.05 16.30
C ASP A 154 -19.75 -19.42 17.35
N ASP A 155 -21.05 -19.33 17.02
CA ASP A 155 -22.15 -19.72 17.95
C ASP A 155 -22.25 -21.24 18.19
N LYS A 156 -21.65 -22.08 17.33
CA LYS A 156 -21.65 -23.54 17.50
C LYS A 156 -20.61 -24.02 18.51
N ASP A 157 -19.51 -23.29 18.67
CA ASP A 157 -18.43 -23.65 19.60
C ASP A 157 -18.79 -23.35 21.07
N ASP A 158 -19.65 -22.36 21.32
CA ASP A 158 -20.14 -22.04 22.68
C ASP A 158 -21.17 -23.05 23.22
N GLU A 159 -21.93 -23.74 22.33
CA GLU A 159 -22.96 -24.71 22.76
C GLU A 159 -22.40 -26.13 23.04
N HIS A 160 -21.16 -26.43 22.62
CA HIS A 160 -20.59 -27.79 22.76
C HIS A 160 -19.79 -28.04 24.03
N LYS A 161 -19.71 -27.09 24.98
CA LYS A 161 -18.98 -27.30 26.25
C LYS A 161 -19.80 -28.00 27.36
N ASP A 162 -21.08 -28.22 27.17
CA ASP A 162 -21.97 -28.74 28.24
C ASP A 162 -22.79 -29.99 27.88
N LYS A 163 -22.44 -30.82 26.92
CA LYS A 163 -23.14 -32.11 26.74
C LYS A 163 -22.19 -33.22 26.31
N GLU A 164 -21.68 -33.96 27.27
CA GLU A 164 -21.40 -35.39 27.11
C GLU A 164 -22.76 -36.12 27.01
N HIS A 165 -23.03 -36.80 25.90
CA HIS A 165 -23.89 -37.98 25.86
C HIS A 165 -23.73 -38.82 24.60
N ASP A 166 -23.32 -40.05 24.84
CA ASP A 166 -23.62 -41.35 24.26
C ASP A 166 -24.06 -41.55 22.82
N HIS A 167 -23.34 -42.50 22.21
CA HIS A 167 -23.53 -43.13 20.93
C HIS A 167 -24.85 -43.90 20.80
N ALA A 168 -25.47 -43.84 19.62
CA ALA A 168 -26.14 -44.97 19.01
C ALA A 168 -26.17 -44.83 17.47
N ASP A 169 -25.67 -45.84 16.79
CA ASP A 169 -25.73 -46.06 15.36
C ASP A 169 -27.16 -46.08 14.82
N ASP A 170 -27.42 -45.47 13.70
CA ASP A 170 -28.38 -46.06 12.75
C ASP A 170 -28.14 -45.62 11.29
N ASP A 171 -28.03 -46.67 10.47
CA ASP A 171 -27.87 -46.64 9.01
C ASP A 171 -29.19 -46.27 8.34
N HIS A 172 -29.21 -45.28 7.44
CA HIS A 172 -30.15 -45.29 6.33
C HIS A 172 -29.70 -44.50 5.09
N LYS A 173 -29.25 -45.26 4.05
CA LYS A 173 -29.27 -44.88 2.64
C LYS A 173 -30.68 -44.45 2.19
N LYS A 174 -30.75 -43.34 1.47
CA LYS A 174 -31.66 -43.22 0.31
C LYS A 174 -31.24 -42.11 -0.64
N GLU A 175 -30.89 -42.53 -1.88
CA GLU A 175 -30.82 -41.72 -3.08
C GLU A 175 -32.18 -41.08 -3.40
N LYS A 176 -32.19 -39.83 -3.85
CA LYS A 176 -33.18 -39.35 -4.86
C LYS A 176 -32.56 -38.27 -5.72
N LYS A 177 -32.44 -38.59 -7.00
CA LYS A 177 -32.29 -37.65 -8.12
C LYS A 177 -33.48 -36.69 -8.16
N HIS A 178 -33.20 -35.41 -8.35
CA HIS A 178 -34.08 -34.51 -9.10
C HIS A 178 -33.24 -33.68 -10.03
N GLU A 179 -33.53 -33.84 -11.33
CA GLU A 179 -33.14 -32.94 -12.40
C GLU A 179 -34.09 -31.74 -12.33
N ASP A 180 -33.52 -30.52 -12.26
CA ASP A 180 -34.22 -29.34 -12.74
C ASP A 180 -33.24 -28.44 -13.49
N LYS A 181 -33.68 -28.13 -14.69
CA LYS A 181 -33.06 -27.19 -15.63
C LYS A 181 -33.34 -25.81 -15.12
N ASP A 182 -32.29 -25.00 -14.92
CA ASP A 182 -32.47 -23.57 -14.91
C ASP A 182 -31.31 -22.79 -15.50
N GLU A 183 -31.68 -21.69 -16.07
CA GLU A 183 -31.04 -20.80 -17.01
C GLU A 183 -29.66 -20.30 -16.57
N LYS A 184 -28.70 -20.38 -17.50
CA LYS A 184 -27.41 -19.72 -17.44
C LYS A 184 -27.58 -18.19 -17.38
N LYS A 185 -27.35 -17.62 -16.20
CA LYS A 185 -26.77 -16.29 -16.06
C LYS A 185 -25.26 -16.48 -15.99
N GLU A 186 -24.54 -16.00 -17.00
CA GLU A 186 -23.10 -15.93 -17.01
C GLU A 186 -22.67 -14.83 -16.00
N GLY A 187 -22.52 -15.22 -14.74
CA GLY A 187 -21.70 -14.49 -13.79
C GLY A 187 -20.30 -15.08 -13.87
N HIS A 188 -19.31 -14.26 -14.11
CA HIS A 188 -17.91 -14.66 -13.99
C HIS A 188 -17.64 -14.97 -12.51
N HIS A 189 -17.84 -16.24 -12.14
CA HIS A 189 -17.36 -16.73 -10.84
C HIS A 189 -15.86 -16.99 -11.00
N HIS A 190 -15.05 -16.12 -10.45
CA HIS A 190 -13.65 -16.41 -10.19
C HIS A 190 -13.61 -17.58 -9.20
N HIS A 191 -13.05 -18.71 -9.60
CA HIS A 191 -12.77 -19.83 -8.70
C HIS A 191 -11.56 -19.47 -7.84
N HIS A 192 -11.80 -18.93 -6.65
CA HIS A 192 -10.78 -18.77 -5.63
C HIS A 192 -10.49 -20.12 -4.97
N ASP A 193 -9.21 -20.45 -4.80
CA ASP A 193 -8.77 -21.71 -4.16
C ASP A 193 -9.09 -21.75 -2.65
N GLY A 194 -9.81 -20.76 -2.15
CA GLY A 194 -10.24 -20.66 -0.75
C GLY A 194 -9.11 -20.25 0.21
N LYS A 195 -8.09 -19.57 -0.28
CA LYS A 195 -7.00 -19.00 0.53
C LYS A 195 -7.18 -17.50 0.71
N ASP A 196 -6.82 -17.02 1.90
CA ASP A 196 -6.84 -15.59 2.23
C ASP A 196 -5.65 -14.88 1.55
N PRO A 197 -5.88 -13.88 0.68
CA PRO A 197 -4.82 -13.18 -0.04
C PRO A 197 -4.08 -12.12 0.80
N HIS A 198 -4.60 -11.71 1.97
CA HIS A 198 -4.12 -10.56 2.75
C HIS A 198 -2.82 -10.83 3.52
N THR A 199 -1.90 -11.55 2.90
CA THR A 199 -0.63 -11.99 3.49
C THR A 199 0.27 -10.85 3.96
N TRP A 200 0.17 -9.66 3.36
CA TRP A 200 0.96 -8.47 3.73
C TRP A 200 0.58 -7.90 5.09
N LEU A 201 -0.60 -8.23 5.65
CA LEU A 201 -1.03 -7.76 6.96
C LEU A 201 -0.42 -8.56 8.11
N SER A 202 0.31 -9.64 7.81
CA SER A 202 1.18 -10.31 8.76
C SER A 202 2.48 -9.56 8.95
N LEU A 203 2.85 -9.20 10.18
CA LEU A 203 4.16 -8.59 10.48
C LEU A 203 5.33 -9.54 10.14
N LYS A 204 5.14 -10.85 10.34
CA LYS A 204 6.14 -11.87 9.99
C LYS A 204 6.33 -11.98 8.48
N ASN A 205 5.24 -11.96 7.71
CA ASN A 205 5.32 -11.99 6.25
C ASN A 205 5.89 -10.70 5.67
N ALA A 206 5.53 -9.54 6.25
CA ALA A 206 6.11 -8.27 5.84
C ALA A 206 7.63 -8.24 5.92
N LYS A 207 8.24 -8.88 6.91
CA LYS A 207 9.70 -9.03 6.98
C LYS A 207 10.24 -9.86 5.81
N LYS A 208 9.53 -10.93 5.41
CA LYS A 208 9.89 -11.72 4.23
C LYS A 208 9.73 -10.88 2.94
N TYR A 209 8.71 -10.02 2.87
CA TYR A 209 8.52 -9.06 1.78
C TYR A 209 9.68 -8.09 1.68
N VAL A 210 10.08 -7.48 2.80
CA VAL A 210 11.23 -6.57 2.87
C VAL A 210 12.50 -7.24 2.35
N GLU A 211 12.72 -8.51 2.70
CA GLU A 211 13.88 -9.28 2.24
C GLU A 211 13.83 -9.52 0.73
N LYS A 212 12.69 -9.98 0.18
CA LYS A 212 12.51 -10.19 -1.27
C LYS A 212 12.68 -8.88 -2.06
N ILE A 213 12.14 -7.78 -1.56
CA ILE A 213 12.29 -6.45 -2.17
C ILE A 213 13.76 -6.03 -2.18
N LYS A 214 14.47 -6.17 -1.05
CA LYS A 214 15.91 -5.86 -0.94
C LYS A 214 16.73 -6.67 -1.95
N GLU A 215 16.53 -7.98 -2.00
CA GLU A 215 17.26 -8.85 -2.92
C GLU A 215 17.00 -8.45 -4.38
N SER A 216 15.74 -8.20 -4.73
CA SER A 216 15.37 -7.79 -6.08
C SER A 216 15.91 -6.42 -6.47
N LEU A 217 15.94 -5.46 -5.54
CA LEU A 217 16.58 -4.15 -5.77
C LEU A 217 18.09 -4.30 -5.98
N ILE A 218 18.75 -5.18 -5.20
CA ILE A 218 20.20 -5.45 -5.37
C ILE A 218 20.49 -6.11 -6.72
N GLU A 219 19.63 -6.99 -7.22
CA GLU A 219 19.80 -7.60 -8.54
C GLU A 219 19.75 -6.57 -9.68
N VAL A 220 18.83 -5.59 -9.60
CA VAL A 220 18.68 -4.57 -10.65
C VAL A 220 19.60 -3.37 -10.47
N ASP A 221 20.17 -3.19 -9.27
CA ASP A 221 21.05 -2.06 -8.93
C ASP A 221 22.07 -2.45 -7.84
N SER A 222 23.00 -3.30 -8.22
CA SER A 222 24.02 -3.87 -7.31
C SER A 222 24.95 -2.83 -6.68
N LYS A 223 25.12 -1.65 -7.31
CA LYS A 223 25.97 -0.56 -6.79
C LYS A 223 25.45 0.00 -5.47
N ASN A 224 24.14 -0.06 -5.22
CA ASN A 224 23.47 0.43 -4.02
C ASN A 224 23.16 -0.69 -2.99
N LYS A 225 23.82 -1.85 -3.08
CA LYS A 225 23.58 -3.02 -2.20
C LYS A 225 23.59 -2.68 -0.71
N GLU A 226 24.60 -1.93 -0.25
CA GLU A 226 24.72 -1.56 1.16
C GLU A 226 23.60 -0.63 1.62
N PHE A 227 23.18 0.29 0.74
CA PHE A 227 22.08 1.21 1.00
C PHE A 227 20.75 0.46 1.19
N TYR A 228 20.42 -0.47 0.29
CA TYR A 228 19.21 -1.28 0.43
C TYR A 228 19.27 -2.20 1.64
N GLY A 229 20.42 -2.81 1.91
CA GLY A 229 20.65 -3.65 3.07
C GLY A 229 20.42 -2.91 4.39
N LYS A 230 20.94 -1.68 4.52
CA LYS A 230 20.75 -0.84 5.69
C LYS A 230 19.28 -0.48 5.89
N ASN A 231 18.59 -0.05 4.83
CA ASN A 231 17.19 0.34 4.91
C ASN A 231 16.29 -0.85 5.25
N ALA A 232 16.50 -2.01 4.60
CA ALA A 232 15.75 -3.22 4.89
C ALA A 232 15.91 -3.66 6.35
N LYS A 233 17.13 -3.59 6.90
CA LYS A 233 17.40 -3.86 8.30
C LYS A 233 16.63 -2.93 9.22
N GLN A 234 16.64 -1.62 8.94
CA GLN A 234 15.89 -0.65 9.73
C GLN A 234 14.39 -0.96 9.75
N VAL A 235 13.78 -1.21 8.59
CA VAL A 235 12.35 -1.56 8.49
C VAL A 235 12.03 -2.84 9.27
N THR A 236 12.88 -3.86 9.14
CA THR A 236 12.71 -5.13 9.85
C THR A 236 12.78 -4.93 11.38
N GLU A 237 13.70 -4.11 11.87
CA GLU A 237 13.83 -3.80 13.30
C GLU A 237 12.59 -3.03 13.83
N GLU A 238 12.03 -2.12 13.04
CA GLU A 238 10.78 -1.42 13.38
C GLU A 238 9.59 -2.38 13.46
N ILE A 239 9.48 -3.33 12.52
CA ILE A 239 8.45 -4.38 12.53
C ILE A 239 8.62 -5.30 13.74
N ASP A 240 9.85 -5.74 14.04
CA ASP A 240 10.15 -6.60 15.21
C ASP A 240 9.78 -5.91 16.53
N LYS A 241 10.04 -4.61 16.63
CA LYS A 241 9.64 -3.82 17.80
C LYS A 241 8.13 -3.82 18.00
N LEU A 242 7.37 -3.60 16.93
CA LEU A 242 5.89 -3.65 17.00
C LEU A 242 5.41 -5.05 17.39
N TYR A 243 5.94 -6.07 16.74
CA TYR A 243 5.56 -7.47 17.03
C TYR A 243 5.78 -7.81 18.51
N ASN A 244 6.95 -7.50 19.06
CA ASN A 244 7.29 -7.81 20.44
C ASN A 244 6.40 -7.03 21.44
N GLU A 245 6.22 -5.71 21.20
CA GLU A 245 5.38 -4.86 22.05
C GLU A 245 3.95 -5.39 22.13
N TYR A 246 3.35 -5.71 20.98
CA TYR A 246 1.95 -6.14 20.94
C TYR A 246 1.75 -7.61 21.30
N SER A 247 2.75 -8.47 21.12
CA SER A 247 2.72 -9.83 21.65
C SER A 247 2.52 -9.84 23.17
N GLU A 248 3.27 -9.00 23.90
CA GLU A 248 3.14 -8.86 25.35
C GLU A 248 1.77 -8.28 25.76
N LYS A 249 1.28 -7.28 25.02
CA LYS A 249 0.00 -6.65 25.28
C LYS A 249 -1.16 -7.61 25.06
N PHE A 250 -1.22 -8.27 23.91
CA PHE A 250 -2.30 -9.19 23.57
C PHE A 250 -2.28 -10.48 24.40
N ALA A 251 -1.11 -10.94 24.86
CA ALA A 251 -1.01 -12.06 25.77
C ALA A 251 -1.82 -11.81 27.10
N LYS A 252 -1.87 -10.56 27.53
CA LYS A 252 -2.56 -10.13 28.75
C LYS A 252 -4.06 -9.82 28.54
N SER A 253 -4.50 -9.63 27.29
CA SER A 253 -5.90 -9.34 26.98
C SER A 253 -6.78 -10.55 27.28
N THR A 254 -7.88 -10.33 27.99
CA THR A 254 -8.87 -11.39 28.32
C THR A 254 -9.81 -11.67 27.15
N LYS A 255 -10.11 -10.64 26.35
CA LYS A 255 -10.88 -10.79 25.12
C LYS A 255 -9.93 -11.06 23.95
N LYS A 256 -10.32 -11.95 23.05
CA LYS A 256 -9.53 -12.36 21.90
C LYS A 256 -10.22 -12.11 20.57
N ASN A 257 -11.52 -11.84 20.58
CA ASN A 257 -12.31 -11.67 19.37
C ASN A 257 -12.60 -10.18 19.12
N PHE A 258 -12.49 -9.75 17.87
CA PHE A 258 -12.90 -8.43 17.43
C PHE A 258 -13.75 -8.53 16.17
N VAL A 259 -14.60 -7.53 15.95
CA VAL A 259 -15.50 -7.46 14.79
C VAL A 259 -14.93 -6.49 13.76
N ILE A 260 -14.96 -6.90 12.51
CA ILE A 260 -14.49 -6.12 11.36
C ILE A 260 -15.50 -6.24 10.21
N GLY A 261 -15.58 -5.26 9.32
CA GLY A 261 -16.41 -5.31 8.12
C GLY A 261 -15.88 -6.36 7.16
N HIS A 262 -14.81 -6.05 6.46
CA HIS A 262 -14.08 -6.96 5.58
C HIS A 262 -13.00 -7.72 6.36
N PRO A 263 -12.98 -9.07 6.33
CA PRO A 263 -12.12 -9.87 7.22
C PRO A 263 -10.66 -9.98 6.76
N ALA A 264 -10.03 -8.86 6.42
CA ALA A 264 -8.66 -8.82 5.91
C ALA A 264 -7.57 -9.07 6.96
N LEU A 265 -7.88 -8.95 8.25
CA LEU A 265 -6.87 -8.98 9.33
C LEU A 265 -6.58 -10.39 9.89
N ALA A 266 -6.94 -11.48 9.17
CA ALA A 266 -6.80 -12.84 9.68
C ALA A 266 -5.34 -13.21 10.00
N TYR A 267 -4.40 -12.86 9.13
CA TYR A 267 -2.98 -13.11 9.38
C TYR A 267 -2.46 -12.36 10.61
N LEU A 268 -2.85 -11.09 10.76
CA LEU A 268 -2.49 -10.30 11.95
C LEU A 268 -3.11 -10.91 13.22
N ALA A 269 -4.39 -11.26 13.17
CA ALA A 269 -5.11 -11.87 14.29
C ALA A 269 -4.43 -13.18 14.72
N ASN A 270 -4.12 -14.07 13.78
CA ASN A 270 -3.47 -15.34 14.05
C ASN A 270 -2.10 -15.19 14.71
N GLU A 271 -1.31 -14.17 14.32
CA GLU A 271 0.00 -13.92 14.93
C GLU A 271 -0.06 -13.61 16.43
N PHE A 272 -1.16 -13.05 16.89
CA PHE A 272 -1.36 -12.61 18.28
C PHE A 272 -2.38 -13.46 19.06
N GLY A 273 -2.82 -14.59 18.50
CA GLY A 273 -3.83 -15.46 19.11
C GLY A 273 -5.17 -14.74 19.26
N LEU A 274 -5.51 -13.89 18.31
CA LEU A 274 -6.79 -13.19 18.19
C LEU A 274 -7.64 -13.87 17.11
N LYS A 275 -8.96 -13.57 17.13
CA LYS A 275 -9.91 -14.00 16.09
C LYS A 275 -10.69 -12.78 15.60
N GLN A 276 -10.74 -12.61 14.30
CA GLN A 276 -11.66 -11.65 13.67
C GLN A 276 -12.99 -12.32 13.36
N LEU A 277 -14.08 -11.56 13.41
CA LEU A 277 -15.43 -11.99 13.07
C LEU A 277 -16.01 -10.98 12.08
N SER A 278 -16.61 -11.48 10.99
CA SER A 278 -17.18 -10.66 9.94
C SER A 278 -18.47 -11.27 9.37
N VAL A 279 -19.23 -10.45 8.66
CA VAL A 279 -20.38 -10.89 7.84
C VAL A 279 -20.06 -10.92 6.35
N GLU A 280 -19.01 -10.22 5.95
CA GLU A 280 -18.51 -10.22 4.58
C GLU A 280 -17.53 -11.38 4.39
N ASP A 281 -17.34 -11.81 3.15
CA ASP A 281 -16.28 -12.76 2.81
C ASP A 281 -14.91 -12.07 2.67
N VAL A 282 -13.88 -12.88 2.50
CA VAL A 282 -12.49 -12.40 2.48
C VAL A 282 -12.14 -11.63 1.21
N PHE A 283 -12.96 -11.73 0.17
CA PHE A 283 -12.77 -11.00 -1.09
C PHE A 283 -13.62 -9.73 -1.16
N GLY A 284 -14.40 -9.42 -0.10
CA GLY A 284 -15.31 -8.27 -0.07
C GLY A 284 -16.50 -8.41 -1.04
N GLU A 285 -16.71 -9.59 -1.61
CA GLU A 285 -17.72 -9.82 -2.62
C GLU A 285 -19.12 -10.01 -2.02
N GLY A 286 -20.11 -9.41 -2.65
CA GLY A 286 -21.53 -9.62 -2.35
C GLY A 286 -22.07 -8.80 -1.17
N THR A 287 -23.38 -8.92 -0.97
CA THR A 287 -24.07 -8.26 0.15
C THR A 287 -24.30 -9.29 1.27
N PRO A 288 -23.97 -8.99 2.52
CA PRO A 288 -24.23 -9.88 3.63
C PRO A 288 -25.70 -10.29 3.71
N THR A 289 -25.96 -11.56 3.97
CA THR A 289 -27.34 -12.03 4.16
C THR A 289 -27.96 -11.45 5.43
N ILE A 290 -29.31 -11.35 5.45
CA ILE A 290 -30.05 -10.90 6.65
C ILE A 290 -29.72 -11.78 7.86
N ALA A 291 -29.50 -13.09 7.64
CA ALA A 291 -29.13 -14.02 8.70
C ALA A 291 -27.77 -13.69 9.32
N LYS A 292 -26.73 -13.45 8.49
CA LYS A 292 -25.40 -13.04 8.96
C LYS A 292 -25.44 -11.68 9.67
N MET A 293 -26.17 -10.70 9.13
CA MET A 293 -26.35 -9.40 9.77
C MET A 293 -26.99 -9.53 11.17
N LYS A 294 -28.04 -10.36 11.28
CA LYS A 294 -28.70 -10.62 12.55
C LYS A 294 -27.78 -11.30 13.55
N ALA A 295 -27.06 -12.33 13.14
CA ALA A 295 -26.08 -13.03 13.98
C ALA A 295 -25.01 -12.08 14.50
N LEU A 296 -24.46 -11.18 13.64
CA LEU A 296 -23.48 -10.19 14.06
C LEU A 296 -24.04 -9.21 15.11
N VAL A 297 -25.27 -8.71 14.90
CA VAL A 297 -25.94 -7.83 15.88
C VAL A 297 -26.14 -8.53 17.21
N GLU A 298 -26.61 -9.79 17.21
CA GLU A 298 -26.80 -10.61 18.40
C GLU A 298 -25.46 -10.86 19.11
N TYR A 299 -24.42 -11.23 18.37
CA TYR A 299 -23.06 -11.40 18.91
C TYR A 299 -22.55 -10.12 19.57
N CYS A 300 -22.64 -8.98 18.88
CA CYS A 300 -22.19 -7.69 19.42
C CYS A 300 -22.91 -7.32 20.72
N LYS A 301 -24.23 -7.59 20.82
CA LYS A 301 -25.01 -7.34 22.04
C LYS A 301 -24.63 -8.29 23.16
N LYS A 302 -24.55 -9.61 22.87
CA LYS A 302 -24.17 -10.67 23.83
C LYS A 302 -22.79 -10.41 24.44
N HIS A 303 -21.81 -10.04 23.62
CA HIS A 303 -20.43 -9.86 24.06
C HIS A 303 -20.05 -8.41 24.39
N ASN A 304 -21.03 -7.48 24.35
CA ASN A 304 -20.85 -6.06 24.64
C ASN A 304 -19.69 -5.47 23.82
N VAL A 305 -19.70 -5.72 22.50
CA VAL A 305 -18.71 -5.21 21.55
C VAL A 305 -18.78 -3.69 21.53
N LYS A 306 -17.66 -3.01 21.77
CA LYS A 306 -17.58 -1.55 21.87
C LYS A 306 -17.26 -0.87 20.55
N GLY A 307 -16.58 -1.58 19.65
CA GLY A 307 -16.16 -1.05 18.37
C GLY A 307 -16.19 -2.11 17.27
N ILE A 308 -16.56 -1.66 16.08
CA ILE A 308 -16.53 -2.43 14.83
C ILE A 308 -15.45 -1.79 13.95
N LEU A 309 -14.49 -2.58 13.56
CA LEU A 309 -13.38 -2.13 12.73
C LEU A 309 -13.85 -2.03 11.26
N THR A 310 -13.42 -1.01 10.57
CA THR A 310 -13.73 -0.82 9.14
C THR A 310 -12.62 -0.10 8.42
N GLU A 311 -12.44 -0.43 7.19
CA GLU A 311 -11.54 0.25 6.26
C GLU A 311 -12.24 1.41 5.52
N SER A 312 -11.48 2.19 4.76
CA SER A 312 -12.01 3.35 4.04
C SER A 312 -12.93 2.98 2.87
N THR A 313 -12.71 1.81 2.27
CA THR A 313 -13.41 1.26 1.10
C THR A 313 -14.62 0.41 1.44
N ALA A 314 -14.77 -0.03 2.73
CA ALA A 314 -15.86 -0.90 3.18
C ALA A 314 -17.26 -0.35 2.89
N ASN A 315 -18.21 -1.26 2.76
CA ASN A 315 -19.63 -0.93 2.64
C ASN A 315 -20.16 -0.28 3.92
N LYS A 316 -20.21 1.06 3.90
CA LYS A 316 -20.61 1.87 5.06
C LYS A 316 -22.03 1.62 5.52
N ASP A 317 -22.94 1.17 4.66
CA ASP A 317 -24.35 0.95 5.00
C ASP A 317 -24.51 -0.25 5.92
N VAL A 318 -23.78 -1.34 5.68
CA VAL A 318 -23.74 -2.53 6.54
C VAL A 318 -23.21 -2.17 7.91
N ILE A 319 -22.01 -1.59 7.96
CA ILE A 319 -21.32 -1.24 9.20
C ILE A 319 -22.12 -0.22 10.04
N ASN A 320 -22.65 0.82 9.39
CA ASN A 320 -23.48 1.82 10.07
C ASN A 320 -24.78 1.21 10.62
N THR A 321 -25.35 0.23 9.94
CA THR A 321 -26.55 -0.46 10.44
C THR A 321 -26.22 -1.26 11.70
N VAL A 322 -25.15 -2.07 11.69
CA VAL A 322 -24.72 -2.82 12.88
C VAL A 322 -24.36 -1.86 14.03
N SER A 323 -23.64 -0.79 13.74
CA SER A 323 -23.29 0.25 14.73
C SER A 323 -24.54 0.85 15.39
N ARG A 324 -25.54 1.22 14.60
CA ARG A 324 -26.81 1.79 15.10
C ARG A 324 -27.59 0.81 15.97
N GLU A 325 -27.66 -0.46 15.58
CA GLU A 325 -28.42 -1.51 16.30
C GLU A 325 -27.74 -1.96 17.60
N THR A 326 -26.42 -1.79 17.70
CA THR A 326 -25.61 -2.30 18.82
C THR A 326 -25.08 -1.20 19.74
N GLY A 327 -25.01 0.04 19.24
CA GLY A 327 -24.33 1.16 19.90
C GLY A 327 -22.80 1.08 19.84
N ALA A 328 -22.24 0.11 19.11
CA ALA A 328 -20.79 -0.01 18.91
C ALA A 328 -20.26 1.11 18.02
N LYS A 329 -19.08 1.66 18.34
CA LYS A 329 -18.44 2.71 17.55
C LYS A 329 -17.79 2.12 16.31
N VAL A 330 -17.84 2.85 15.20
CA VAL A 330 -17.07 2.51 14.01
C VAL A 330 -15.62 2.99 14.20
N LEU A 331 -14.66 2.10 14.06
CA LEU A 331 -13.23 2.34 14.30
C LEU A 331 -12.44 2.10 13.00
N PRO A 332 -11.62 3.06 12.56
CA PRO A 332 -10.87 2.90 11.32
C PRO A 332 -9.73 1.90 11.48
N VAL A 333 -9.51 1.09 10.42
CA VAL A 333 -8.31 0.28 10.22
C VAL A 333 -7.77 0.50 8.81
N TYR A 334 -6.50 0.18 8.61
CA TYR A 334 -5.75 0.38 7.37
C TYR A 334 -5.37 -0.98 6.82
N ILE A 335 -6.05 -1.44 5.80
CA ILE A 335 -5.73 -2.72 5.14
C ILE A 335 -4.68 -2.56 4.04
N MET A 336 -4.36 -1.32 3.67
CA MET A 336 -3.27 -0.95 2.77
C MET A 336 -3.40 -1.52 1.34
N GLU A 337 -4.62 -1.70 0.89
CA GLU A 337 -4.95 -2.06 -0.50
C GLU A 337 -5.02 -0.84 -1.39
N ASP A 338 -5.79 0.18 -0.98
CA ASP A 338 -5.97 1.39 -1.77
C ASP A 338 -4.66 2.19 -1.84
N PRO A 339 -4.10 2.41 -3.05
CA PRO A 339 -2.93 3.26 -3.22
C PRO A 339 -3.11 4.71 -2.74
N ALA A 340 -4.35 5.16 -2.51
CA ALA A 340 -4.65 6.48 -1.93
C ALA A 340 -4.42 6.57 -0.42
N GLU A 341 -4.27 5.45 0.29
CA GLU A 341 -4.00 5.47 1.72
C GLU A 341 -2.73 6.26 2.04
N SER A 342 -2.83 7.17 3.02
CA SER A 342 -1.77 8.14 3.30
C SER A 342 -0.66 7.62 4.21
N LEU A 343 -0.93 6.58 5.01
CA LEU A 343 0.04 6.04 5.97
C LEU A 343 1.04 5.12 5.28
N GLU A 344 2.27 5.13 5.79
CA GLU A 344 3.27 4.14 5.42
C GLU A 344 3.10 2.86 6.25
N TYR A 345 3.63 1.73 5.76
CA TYR A 345 3.32 0.39 6.27
C TYR A 345 3.45 0.24 7.79
N VAL A 346 4.59 0.62 8.36
CA VAL A 346 4.84 0.44 9.81
C VAL A 346 3.89 1.28 10.65
N GLU A 347 3.58 2.50 10.21
CA GLU A 347 2.64 3.39 10.89
C GLU A 347 1.21 2.86 10.82
N ALA A 348 0.77 2.39 9.65
CA ALA A 348 -0.55 1.78 9.45
C ALA A 348 -0.73 0.55 10.35
N MET A 349 0.24 -0.37 10.35
CA MET A 349 0.21 -1.56 11.19
C MET A 349 0.21 -1.21 12.70
N LYS A 350 0.97 -0.20 13.11
CA LYS A 350 0.94 0.30 14.48
C LYS A 350 -0.46 0.80 14.87
N LYS A 351 -1.11 1.58 14.00
CA LYS A 351 -2.47 2.07 14.25
C LYS A 351 -3.49 0.95 14.31
N ASN A 352 -3.38 -0.06 13.44
CA ASN A 352 -4.23 -1.24 13.50
C ASN A 352 -4.11 -1.95 14.85
N LEU A 353 -2.88 -2.20 15.29
CA LEU A 353 -2.61 -2.84 16.58
C LEU A 353 -3.11 -2.00 17.77
N GLU A 354 -2.94 -0.67 17.73
CA GLU A 354 -3.49 0.26 18.73
C GLU A 354 -5.03 0.19 18.78
N THR A 355 -5.68 0.23 17.60
CA THR A 355 -7.15 0.18 17.48
C THR A 355 -7.70 -1.15 18.02
N ILE A 356 -7.11 -2.28 17.58
CA ILE A 356 -7.54 -3.61 18.03
C ILE A 356 -7.36 -3.73 19.55
N TYR A 357 -6.17 -3.38 20.08
CA TYR A 357 -5.88 -3.48 21.49
C TYR A 357 -6.80 -2.61 22.34
N GLY A 358 -7.04 -1.37 21.92
CA GLY A 358 -7.98 -0.47 22.62
C GLY A 358 -9.43 -0.94 22.59
N ASN A 359 -9.84 -1.67 21.54
CA ASN A 359 -11.20 -2.23 21.42
C ASN A 359 -11.41 -3.49 22.28
N LEU A 360 -10.35 -4.26 22.56
CA LEU A 360 -10.40 -5.48 23.36
C LEU A 360 -10.38 -5.21 24.87
N ASN A 361 -9.88 -4.05 25.30
CA ASN A 361 -9.68 -3.69 26.71
C ASN A 361 -10.48 -2.44 27.09
#